data_805028618e816e4128abb0b682204944
#
_entry.id   805028618e816e4128abb0b682204944
#
_cell.length_a   1.000
_cell.length_b   1.000
_cell.length_c   1.000
_cell.angle_alpha   90.00
_cell.angle_beta   90.00
_cell.angle_gamma   90.00
#
_symmetry.space_group_name_H-M   'P 1'
#
loop_
_entity.id
_entity.type
_entity.pdbx_description
1 polymer ?
#
loop_
_entity_poly.entity_id
_entity_poly.type
_entity_poly.pdbx_seq_one_letter_code
_entity_poly.pdbx_strand_id
1 'polypeptide(L)'
;MSLKKSAFQKNKYSVLKNAISKEMADFCFAYFLNKRKVARFLFDQKYISPFTEYYGVWNDEQVPNTYSHYGDIVMETLLQKVKPVMEKHTGLKLSETYSYARIYKHISWF
;
A
#
# COMPACT_ATOMS: atom_id res chain seq x y z
N MET A 1 6.69 -37.27 -4.17
CA MET A 1 6.28 -35.86 -4.13
C MET A 1 7.34 -35.00 -4.79
N SER A 2 6.94 -34.21 -5.75
CA SER A 2 7.89 -33.33 -6.44
C SER A 2 8.28 -32.14 -5.56
N LEU A 3 9.58 -31.97 -5.35
CA LEU A 3 10.10 -30.82 -4.59
C LEU A 3 10.55 -29.73 -5.54
N LYS A 4 9.70 -29.42 -6.51
CA LYS A 4 10.00 -28.35 -7.44
C LYS A 4 10.06 -27.01 -6.72
N LYS A 5 11.19 -26.34 -6.81
CA LYS A 5 11.35 -25.01 -6.19
C LYS A 5 10.49 -23.98 -6.91
N SER A 6 9.88 -23.07 -6.15
CA SER A 6 9.17 -21.94 -6.70
C SER A 6 10.13 -20.97 -7.39
N ALA A 7 9.59 -20.07 -8.21
CA ALA A 7 10.40 -19.03 -8.83
C ALA A 7 11.17 -18.21 -7.79
N PHE A 8 10.52 -17.91 -6.66
CA PHE A 8 11.17 -17.17 -5.58
C PHE A 8 12.36 -17.94 -5.01
N GLN A 9 12.20 -19.22 -4.74
CA GLN A 9 13.28 -20.05 -4.18
C GLN A 9 14.46 -20.15 -5.12
N LYS A 10 14.19 -20.20 -6.42
CA LYS A 10 15.22 -20.31 -7.46
C LYS A 10 15.98 -19.01 -7.68
N ASN A 11 15.27 -17.89 -7.79
CA ASN A 11 15.80 -16.62 -8.25
C ASN A 11 15.95 -15.58 -7.14
N LYS A 12 15.47 -15.87 -5.94
CA LYS A 12 15.43 -14.95 -4.79
C LYS A 12 14.51 -13.77 -4.99
N TYR A 13 13.70 -13.78 -6.05
CA TYR A 13 12.62 -12.82 -6.28
C TYR A 13 11.54 -13.48 -7.11
N SER A 14 10.38 -12.87 -7.12
CA SER A 14 9.28 -13.34 -7.93
C SER A 14 8.33 -12.20 -8.27
N VAL A 15 7.72 -12.31 -9.44
CA VAL A 15 6.66 -11.38 -9.86
C VAL A 15 5.38 -12.20 -10.00
N LEU A 16 4.35 -11.77 -9.30
CA LEU A 16 3.06 -12.43 -9.31
C LEU A 16 2.02 -11.48 -9.89
N LYS A 17 1.50 -11.83 -11.07
CA LYS A 17 0.46 -11.05 -11.72
C LYS A 17 -0.90 -11.42 -11.16
N ASN A 18 -1.80 -10.45 -11.09
CA ASN A 18 -3.18 -10.66 -10.65
C ASN A 18 -3.27 -11.23 -9.23
N ALA A 19 -2.36 -10.79 -8.36
CA ALA A 19 -2.34 -11.22 -6.96
C ALA A 19 -3.60 -10.78 -6.21
N ILE A 20 -4.21 -9.68 -6.63
CA ILE A 20 -5.49 -9.19 -6.12
C ILE A 20 -6.43 -8.97 -7.30
N SER A 21 -7.73 -8.97 -7.03
CA SER A 21 -8.72 -8.73 -8.08
C SER A 21 -8.65 -7.28 -8.56
N LYS A 22 -9.09 -7.06 -9.80
CA LYS A 22 -9.18 -5.72 -10.36
C LYS A 22 -10.10 -4.84 -9.52
N GLU A 23 -11.20 -5.39 -9.05
CA GLU A 23 -12.13 -4.63 -8.20
C GLU A 23 -11.46 -4.18 -6.90
N MET A 24 -10.67 -5.04 -6.27
CA MET A 24 -9.95 -4.67 -5.06
C MET A 24 -8.90 -3.59 -5.36
N ALA A 25 -8.18 -3.72 -6.46
CA ALA A 25 -7.19 -2.72 -6.86
C ALA A 25 -7.85 -1.37 -7.13
N ASP A 26 -8.96 -1.36 -7.86
CA ASP A 26 -9.70 -0.14 -8.16
C ASP A 26 -10.26 0.50 -6.89
N PHE A 27 -10.76 -0.32 -5.98
CA PHE A 27 -11.25 0.19 -4.70
C PHE A 27 -10.13 0.85 -3.89
N CYS A 28 -9.00 0.20 -3.78
CA CYS A 28 -7.87 0.76 -3.03
C CYS A 28 -7.40 2.08 -3.64
N PHE A 29 -7.33 2.14 -4.95
CA PHE A 29 -6.91 3.35 -5.65
C PHE A 29 -7.87 4.51 -5.37
N ALA A 30 -9.16 4.27 -5.53
CA ALA A 30 -10.18 5.29 -5.26
C ALA A 30 -10.17 5.73 -3.80
N TYR A 31 -10.03 4.77 -2.90
CA TYR A 31 -9.98 5.04 -1.47
C TYR A 31 -8.82 5.99 -1.12
N PHE A 32 -7.61 5.67 -1.60
CA PHE A 32 -6.46 6.50 -1.28
C PHE A 32 -6.45 7.83 -2.01
N LEU A 33 -7.06 7.91 -3.18
CA LEU A 33 -7.24 9.22 -3.82
C LEU A 33 -8.14 10.12 -2.98
N ASN A 34 -9.21 9.58 -2.41
CA ASN A 34 -10.07 10.35 -1.53
C ASN A 34 -9.35 10.77 -0.25
N LYS A 35 -8.59 9.87 0.35
CA LYS A 35 -7.78 10.20 1.53
C LYS A 35 -6.79 11.32 1.21
N ARG A 36 -6.15 11.24 0.05
CA ARG A 36 -5.21 12.26 -0.40
C ARG A 36 -5.87 13.62 -0.52
N LYS A 37 -7.07 13.68 -1.09
CA LYS A 37 -7.80 14.94 -1.23
C LYS A 37 -8.10 15.57 0.12
N VAL A 38 -8.55 14.77 1.07
CA VAL A 38 -8.86 15.26 2.41
C VAL A 38 -7.59 15.70 3.13
N ALA A 39 -6.53 14.93 3.05
CA ALA A 39 -5.25 15.26 3.68
C ALA A 39 -4.70 16.59 3.15
N ARG A 40 -4.76 16.80 1.83
CA ARG A 40 -4.32 18.04 1.22
C ARG A 40 -5.18 19.22 1.65
N PHE A 41 -6.50 19.02 1.66
CA PHE A 41 -7.41 20.08 2.12
C PHE A 41 -7.10 20.49 3.54
N LEU A 42 -6.94 19.55 4.44
CA LEU A 42 -6.62 19.84 5.84
C LEU A 42 -5.27 20.55 5.98
N PHE A 43 -4.28 20.12 5.20
CA PHE A 43 -2.97 20.76 5.18
C PHE A 43 -3.07 22.21 4.71
N ASP A 44 -3.82 22.47 3.63
CA ASP A 44 -3.99 23.82 3.09
C ASP A 44 -4.74 24.74 4.06
N GLN A 45 -5.65 24.19 4.85
CA GLN A 45 -6.37 24.93 5.88
C GLN A 45 -5.57 25.09 7.16
N LYS A 46 -4.36 24.51 7.22
CA LYS A 46 -3.53 24.51 8.42
C LYS A 46 -4.26 23.97 9.64
N TYR A 47 -5.14 23.02 9.38
CA TYR A 47 -5.93 22.40 10.44
C TYR A 47 -5.07 21.37 11.16
N ILE A 48 -4.86 21.57 12.45
CA ILE A 48 -4.06 20.67 13.27
C ILE A 48 -4.97 20.07 14.34
N SER A 49 -5.09 18.76 14.33
CA SER A 49 -5.92 18.03 15.28
C SER A 49 -5.40 16.59 15.34
N PRO A 50 -5.56 15.89 16.47
CA PRO A 50 -5.21 14.48 16.53
C PRO A 50 -5.93 13.63 15.48
N PHE A 51 -7.09 14.10 15.01
CA PHE A 51 -7.86 13.35 14.01
C PHE A 51 -7.37 13.55 12.59
N THR A 52 -6.52 14.53 12.33
CA THR A 52 -6.00 14.73 10.96
C THR A 52 -5.13 13.57 10.51
N GLU A 53 -4.46 12.91 11.41
CA GLU A 53 -3.63 11.76 11.09
C GLU A 53 -4.43 10.58 10.53
N TYR A 54 -5.72 10.53 10.81
CA TYR A 54 -6.62 9.54 10.26
C TYR A 54 -6.67 9.57 8.74
N TYR A 55 -6.40 10.73 8.16
CA TYR A 55 -6.46 10.91 6.71
C TYR A 55 -5.08 10.81 6.07
N GLY A 56 -4.03 10.62 6.88
CA GLY A 56 -2.67 10.53 6.38
C GLY A 56 -1.97 11.87 6.43
N VAL A 57 -0.76 11.89 5.89
CA VAL A 57 0.12 13.05 5.94
C VAL A 57 0.31 13.60 4.54
N TRP A 58 0.04 14.89 4.35
CA TRP A 58 0.40 15.61 3.14
C TRP A 58 1.72 16.31 3.36
N ASN A 59 2.58 16.27 2.34
CA ASN A 59 3.88 16.94 2.36
C ASN A 59 4.84 16.30 3.36
N ASP A 60 5.04 14.99 3.19
CA ASP A 60 6.02 14.23 3.96
C ASP A 60 7.39 14.88 3.86
N GLU A 61 8.13 14.93 4.97
CA GLU A 61 9.44 15.56 5.02
C GLU A 61 10.43 14.97 4.02
N GLN A 62 10.33 13.66 3.78
CA GLN A 62 11.22 12.98 2.86
C GLN A 62 10.91 13.29 1.40
N VAL A 63 9.63 13.40 1.08
CA VAL A 63 9.18 13.63 -0.30
C VAL A 63 8.07 14.69 -0.29
N PRO A 64 8.43 15.96 -0.55
CA PRO A 64 7.45 17.05 -0.55
C PRO A 64 6.33 16.82 -1.58
N ASN A 65 5.16 17.37 -1.29
CA ASN A 65 3.97 17.31 -2.15
C ASN A 65 3.50 15.87 -2.41
N THR A 66 3.73 14.99 -1.46
CA THR A 66 3.21 13.63 -1.53
C THR A 66 2.26 13.36 -0.38
N TYR A 67 1.41 12.36 -0.59
CA TYR A 67 0.54 11.83 0.45
C TYR A 67 1.13 10.53 0.96
N SER A 68 1.16 10.37 2.27
CA SER A 68 1.61 9.14 2.92
C SER A 68 0.67 8.79 4.07
N HIS A 69 0.38 7.51 4.24
CA HIS A 69 -0.47 7.04 5.33
C HIS A 69 0.02 5.69 5.81
N TYR A 70 0.39 5.62 7.08
CA TYR A 70 0.84 4.38 7.71
C TYR A 70 -0.32 3.74 8.45
N GLY A 71 -0.44 2.43 8.31
CA GLY A 71 -1.39 1.65 9.11
C GLY A 71 -2.86 1.91 8.81
N ASP A 72 -3.18 2.38 7.60
CA ASP A 72 -4.58 2.53 7.22
C ASP A 72 -5.28 1.18 7.18
N ILE A 73 -6.53 1.15 7.63
CA ILE A 73 -7.29 -0.10 7.74
C ILE A 73 -7.42 -0.83 6.40
N VAL A 74 -7.52 -0.09 5.30
CA VAL A 74 -7.61 -0.72 3.97
C VAL A 74 -6.30 -1.40 3.62
N MET A 75 -5.17 -0.76 3.88
CA MET A 75 -3.87 -1.37 3.63
C MET A 75 -3.60 -2.55 4.54
N GLU A 76 -3.99 -2.45 5.81
CA GLU A 76 -3.85 -3.57 6.73
C GLU A 76 -4.70 -4.76 6.30
N THR A 77 -5.90 -4.50 5.81
CA THR A 77 -6.78 -5.54 5.28
C THR A 77 -6.18 -6.16 4.02
N LEU A 78 -5.65 -5.33 3.13
CA LEU A 78 -5.00 -5.81 1.91
C LEU A 78 -3.79 -6.68 2.25
N LEU A 79 -3.00 -6.28 3.22
CA LEU A 79 -1.83 -7.04 3.67
C LEU A 79 -2.23 -8.44 4.12
N GLN A 80 -3.31 -8.55 4.87
CA GLN A 80 -3.80 -9.85 5.32
C GLN A 80 -4.33 -10.71 4.18
N LYS A 81 -4.95 -10.09 3.18
CA LYS A 81 -5.44 -10.82 2.00
C LYS A 81 -4.31 -11.31 1.11
N VAL A 82 -3.23 -10.56 1.02
CA VAL A 82 -2.10 -10.90 0.17
C VAL A 82 -1.18 -11.93 0.83
N LYS A 83 -1.13 -11.95 2.15
CA LYS A 83 -0.22 -12.83 2.89
C LYS A 83 -0.32 -14.30 2.48
N PRO A 84 -1.50 -14.95 2.46
CA PRO A 84 -1.56 -16.36 2.06
C PRO A 84 -1.14 -16.58 0.61
N VAL A 85 -1.40 -15.63 -0.27
CA VAL A 85 -0.95 -15.71 -1.66
C VAL A 85 0.57 -15.68 -1.72
N MET A 86 1.18 -14.79 -0.96
CA MET A 86 2.64 -14.67 -0.90
C MET A 86 3.27 -15.90 -0.28
N GLU A 87 2.70 -16.42 0.80
CA GLU A 87 3.20 -17.64 1.44
C GLU A 87 3.17 -18.82 0.50
N LYS A 88 2.06 -18.99 -0.22
CA LYS A 88 1.93 -20.06 -1.20
C LYS A 88 2.95 -19.92 -2.32
N HIS A 89 3.15 -18.71 -2.80
CA HIS A 89 4.02 -18.44 -3.93
C HIS A 89 5.51 -18.58 -3.58
N THR A 90 5.89 -18.16 -2.39
CA THR A 90 7.29 -18.19 -1.95
C THR A 90 7.68 -19.45 -1.22
N GLY A 91 6.71 -20.17 -0.68
CA GLY A 91 6.99 -21.32 0.18
C GLY A 91 7.45 -20.96 1.58
N LEU A 92 7.35 -19.69 1.94
CA LEU A 92 7.77 -19.19 3.25
C LEU A 92 6.57 -18.96 4.15
N LYS A 93 6.79 -19.12 5.45
CA LYS A 93 5.82 -18.69 6.45
C LYS A 93 6.15 -17.25 6.81
N LEU A 94 5.20 -16.36 6.59
CA LEU A 94 5.41 -14.93 6.72
C LEU A 94 4.61 -14.35 7.89
N SER A 95 5.13 -13.26 8.45
CA SER A 95 4.43 -12.47 9.44
C SER A 95 4.35 -11.04 8.93
N GLU A 96 3.15 -10.48 8.98
CA GLU A 96 2.96 -9.08 8.62
C GLU A 96 3.57 -8.19 9.70
N THR A 97 4.18 -7.08 9.27
CA THR A 97 4.78 -6.12 10.18
C THR A 97 4.01 -4.80 10.18
N TYR A 98 4.02 -4.10 9.05
CA TYR A 98 3.27 -2.86 8.92
C TYR A 98 3.06 -2.59 7.43
N SER A 99 2.16 -1.67 7.17
CA SER A 99 1.89 -1.23 5.80
C SER A 99 1.86 0.29 5.74
N TYR A 100 2.08 0.83 4.55
CA TYR A 100 1.85 2.25 4.30
C TYR A 100 1.47 2.44 2.84
N ALA A 101 0.75 3.52 2.58
CA ALA A 101 0.40 3.94 1.24
C ALA A 101 1.07 5.28 0.95
N ARG A 102 1.51 5.48 -0.28
CA ARG A 102 2.09 6.74 -0.72
C ARG A 102 1.64 7.05 -2.12
N ILE A 103 1.24 8.30 -2.34
CA ILE A 103 0.85 8.78 -3.65
C ILE A 103 1.74 9.96 -3.97
N TYR A 104 2.51 9.83 -5.05
CA TYR A 104 3.39 10.88 -5.51
C TYR A 104 2.62 11.94 -6.28
N LYS A 105 3.16 13.16 -6.29
CA LYS A 105 2.51 14.29 -6.91
C LYS A 105 2.24 14.09 -8.40
N HIS A 106 3.19 13.53 -9.09
CA HIS A 106 3.15 13.37 -10.54
C HIS A 106 3.30 11.94 -10.95
N ILE A 107 2.41 11.55 -11.82
CA ILE A 107 2.54 10.31 -12.56
C ILE A 107 2.47 10.58 -14.07
N SER A 108 2.18 11.82 -14.45
CA SER A 108 1.98 12.20 -15.83
C SER A 108 3.28 12.34 -16.62
N TRP A 109 4.40 12.38 -15.96
CA TRP A 109 5.70 12.53 -16.60
C TRP A 109 6.34 11.19 -17.00
N PHE A 110 5.64 10.14 -16.77
CA PHE A 110 6.07 8.81 -17.22
C PHE A 110 5.80 8.60 -18.70
#